data_ab158491824bef1cee1bc4d0a7ccca33
#
_entry.id   ab158491824bef1cee1bc4d0a7ccca33
#
_cell.length_a   1.000
_cell.length_b   1.000
_cell.length_c   1.000
_cell.angle_alpha   90.00
_cell.angle_beta   90.00
_cell.angle_gamma   90.00
#
_symmetry.space_group_name_H-M   'P 1'
#
loop_
_entity.id
_entity.type
_entity.pdbx_description
1 polymer ?
#
loop_
_entity_poly.entity_id
_entity_poly.type
_entity_poly.pdbx_seq_one_letter_code
_entity_poly.pdbx_strand_id
1 'polypeptide(L)' 'MADGPKFSDFTRGEQATITALIARMALPRADIGKIKRRIEHIETQAAKRKNS' A
#
# COMPACT_ATOMS: atom_id res chain seq x y z
N MET A 1 -17.00 -6.17 -0.53
CA MET A 1 -16.01 -6.81 0.30
C MET A 1 -14.62 -6.45 -0.08
N ALA A 2 -13.83 -6.27 0.87
CA ALA A 2 -12.46 -5.93 0.61
C ALA A 2 -11.68 -7.19 0.29
N ASP A 3 -11.48 -7.43 -0.96
CA ASP A 3 -10.78 -8.63 -1.39
C ASP A 3 -9.31 -8.40 -1.66
N GLY A 4 -8.82 -7.22 -1.33
CA GLY A 4 -7.40 -6.93 -1.46
C GLY A 4 -6.58 -7.68 -0.41
N PRO A 5 -5.26 -7.71 -0.57
CA PRO A 5 -4.40 -8.34 0.42
C PRO A 5 -4.50 -7.62 1.76
N LYS A 6 -4.42 -8.40 2.83
CA LYS A 6 -4.39 -7.86 4.17
C LYS A 6 -3.00 -7.29 4.47
N PHE A 7 -2.93 -6.40 5.45
CA PHE A 7 -1.65 -5.82 5.82
C PHE A 7 -0.61 -6.89 6.17
N SER A 8 -1.05 -7.98 6.78
CA SER A 8 -0.15 -9.08 7.14
C SER A 8 0.37 -9.86 5.92
N ASP A 9 -0.25 -9.69 4.74
CA ASP A 9 0.22 -10.33 3.51
C ASP A 9 1.41 -9.60 2.89
N PHE A 10 1.71 -8.40 3.37
CA PHE A 10 2.83 -7.62 2.86
C PHE A 10 4.12 -7.97 3.59
N THR A 11 5.23 -7.85 2.89
CA THR A 11 6.53 -7.99 3.53
C THR A 11 6.76 -6.83 4.50
N ARG A 12 7.76 -6.97 5.37
CA ARG A 12 8.11 -5.89 6.29
C ARG A 12 8.44 -4.60 5.56
N GLY A 13 9.18 -4.70 4.45
CA GLY A 13 9.50 -3.53 3.65
C GLY A 13 8.27 -2.88 3.09
N GLU A 14 7.33 -3.69 2.59
CA GLU A 14 6.07 -3.17 2.06
C GLU A 14 5.22 -2.54 3.16
N GLN A 15 5.16 -3.18 4.33
CA GLN A 15 4.43 -2.63 5.46
C GLN A 15 4.99 -1.27 5.87
N ALA A 16 6.30 -1.15 5.93
CA ALA A 16 6.95 0.11 6.27
C ALA A 16 6.64 1.19 5.23
N THR A 17 6.68 0.82 3.95
CA THR A 17 6.38 1.74 2.87
C THR A 17 4.93 2.22 2.93
N ILE A 18 4.00 1.30 3.12
CA ILE A 18 2.59 1.64 3.22
C ILE A 18 2.33 2.55 4.41
N THR A 19 2.93 2.23 5.55
CA THR A 19 2.78 3.06 6.74
C THR A 19 3.31 4.47 6.51
N ALA A 20 4.46 4.59 5.85
CA ALA A 20 5.04 5.89 5.53
C ALA A 20 4.15 6.68 4.55
N LEU A 21 3.56 5.99 3.57
CA LEU A 21 2.68 6.64 2.61
C LEU A 21 1.40 7.14 3.27
N ILE A 22 0.84 6.34 4.18
CA ILE A 22 -0.34 6.76 4.93
C ILE A 22 -0.02 7.97 5.79
N ALA A 23 1.14 7.98 6.43
CA ALA A 23 1.56 9.13 7.23
C ALA A 23 1.70 10.38 6.37
N ARG A 24 2.15 10.24 5.12
CA ARG A 24 2.25 11.36 4.20
C ARG A 24 0.90 11.95 3.83
N MET A 25 -0.13 11.13 3.81
CA MET A 25 -1.48 11.62 3.50
C MET A 25 -1.97 12.64 4.52
N ALA A 26 -1.44 12.62 5.71
CA ALA A 26 -1.80 13.58 6.75
C ALA A 26 -1.14 14.94 6.56
N LEU A 27 -0.18 15.05 5.65
CA LEU A 27 0.50 16.32 5.40
C LEU A 27 -0.36 17.23 4.52
N PRO A 28 -0.35 18.56 4.79
CA PRO A 28 -1.22 19.49 4.04
C PRO A 28 -0.94 19.54 2.54
N ARG A 29 0.27 19.21 2.12
CA ARG A 29 0.66 19.27 0.71
C ARG A 29 0.82 17.91 0.08
N ALA A 30 0.27 16.89 0.69
CA ALA A 30 0.42 15.54 0.18
C ALA A 30 -0.32 15.38 -1.15
N ASP A 31 0.33 14.69 -2.09
CA ASP A 31 -0.31 14.31 -3.34
C ASP A 31 -1.02 12.98 -3.14
N ILE A 32 -2.27 13.06 -2.72
CA ILE A 32 -3.07 11.89 -2.38
C ILE A 32 -3.19 10.93 -3.57
N GLY A 33 -3.32 11.47 -4.78
CA GLY A 33 -3.43 10.64 -5.97
C GLY A 33 -2.20 9.79 -6.20
N LYS A 34 -1.01 10.37 -6.09
CA LYS A 34 0.23 9.63 -6.24
C LYS A 34 0.40 8.60 -5.14
N ILE A 35 0.09 8.98 -3.91
CA ILE A 35 0.21 8.08 -2.77
C ILE A 35 -0.69 6.87 -2.95
N LYS A 36 -1.94 7.09 -3.35
CA LYS A 36 -2.87 6.01 -3.61
C LYS A 36 -2.38 5.08 -4.70
N ARG A 37 -1.81 5.61 -5.78
CA ARG A 37 -1.28 4.78 -6.86
C ARG A 37 -0.15 3.88 -6.36
N ARG A 38 0.72 4.41 -5.51
CA ARG A 38 1.80 3.60 -4.96
C ARG A 38 1.28 2.48 -4.08
N ILE A 39 0.30 2.78 -3.25
CA ILE A 39 -0.31 1.77 -2.40
C ILE A 39 -0.98 0.70 -3.25
N GLU A 40 -1.72 1.10 -4.28
CA GLU A 40 -2.36 0.15 -5.18
C GLU A 40 -1.34 -0.74 -5.88
N HIS A 41 -0.22 -0.17 -6.28
CA HIS A 41 0.85 -0.95 -6.92
C HIS A 41 1.40 -2.01 -5.97
N ILE A 42 1.62 -1.63 -4.72
CA ILE A 42 2.11 -2.57 -3.70
C ILE A 42 1.07 -3.67 -3.47
N GLU A 43 -0.19 -3.30 -3.39
CA GLU A 43 -1.28 -4.26 -3.21
C GLU A 43 -1.37 -5.23 -4.38
N THR A 44 -1.22 -4.71 -5.59
CA THR A 44 -1.24 -5.55 -6.80
C THR A 44 -0.11 -6.56 -6.77
N GLN A 45 1.08 -6.13 -6.39
CA GLN A 45 2.22 -7.03 -6.33
C GLN A 45 2.05 -8.09 -5.24
N ALA A 46 1.53 -7.70 -4.10
CA ALA A 46 1.27 -8.63 -3.01
C ALA A 46 0.21 -9.66 -3.42
N ALA A 47 -0.82 -9.21 -4.12
CA ALA A 47 -1.87 -10.11 -4.59
C ALA A 47 -1.32 -11.11 -5.60
N LYS A 48 -0.43 -10.68 -6.48
CA LYS A 48 0.21 -11.59 -7.44
C LYS A 48 1.04 -12.65 -6.72
N ARG A 49 1.80 -12.25 -5.70
CA ARG A 49 2.59 -13.21 -4.94
C ARG A 49 1.69 -14.22 -4.24
N LYS A 50 0.59 -13.75 -3.70
CA LYS A 50 -0.33 -14.59 -2.97
C LYS A 50 -0.97 -15.65 -3.86
N ASN A 51 -1.20 -15.30 -5.13
CA ASN A 51 -1.87 -16.18 -6.08
C ASN A 51 -0.92 -17.10 -6.86
N SER A 52 0.37 -16.94 -6.71
CA SER A 52 1.32 -17.78 -7.47
C SER A 52 1.91 -18.93 -6.69
#